data_301ed22a5130778a27b2e0252fa3bc79
#
_entry.id   301ed22a5130778a27b2e0252fa3bc79
#
_cell.length_a   1.000
_cell.length_b   1.000
_cell.length_c   1.000
_cell.angle_alpha   90.00
_cell.angle_beta   90.00
_cell.angle_gamma   90.00
#
_symmetry.space_group_name_H-M   'P 1'
#
loop_
_entity.id
_entity.type
_entity.pdbx_description
1 polymer ?
#
loop_
_entity_poly.entity_id
_entity_poly.type
_entity_poly.pdbx_seq_one_letter_code
_entity_poly.pdbx_strand_id
1 'polypeptide(L)'
;MRTPRPLLLSSRARRMLVVSLLSGLFGLSGCATPTDYRSWEGGQPVYYVKGGDTLYSIAVANDVDWQRLARWNGISNPRHLKIGQRLRLNPPGGGASAGRASKAPTTSAPVKTASTDSRSRRATPAASPVEWKWPLEGRVLHRFPEGSASQKGVILAASIDTPVRAAADGKVVYSGDGLPGYGNLVIVKHNAEWLSAYAYNKSLAVSEGQQVRRGQTIARVGPRDHRKPDQGGHLLFQIRRQGKPVDPERYLP
;
A
#
# COMPACT_ATOMS: atom_id res chain seq x y z
N MET A 1 -57.46 -59.69 25.66
CA MET A 1 -57.22 -58.66 24.59
C MET A 1 -55.79 -58.81 24.13
N ARG A 2 -55.54 -59.36 22.95
CA ARG A 2 -54.20 -59.66 22.42
C ARG A 2 -53.84 -58.66 21.35
N THR A 3 -52.74 -58.00 21.55
CA THR A 3 -52.14 -57.10 20.54
C THR A 3 -51.28 -57.90 19.54
N PRO A 4 -51.38 -57.65 18.24
CA PRO A 4 -50.53 -58.31 17.25
C PRO A 4 -49.19 -57.59 17.07
N ARG A 5 -48.13 -58.40 16.92
CA ARG A 5 -46.75 -58.02 16.59
C ARG A 5 -46.63 -57.68 15.10
N PRO A 6 -45.84 -56.67 14.70
CA PRO A 6 -45.49 -56.41 13.31
C PRO A 6 -44.30 -57.28 12.87
N LEU A 7 -44.46 -57.83 11.65
CA LEU A 7 -43.48 -58.65 10.92
C LEU A 7 -42.29 -57.76 10.42
N LEU A 8 -41.08 -58.23 10.76
CA LEU A 8 -39.83 -57.76 10.21
C LEU A 8 -39.65 -58.26 8.79
N LEU A 9 -39.70 -57.40 7.79
CA LEU A 9 -39.25 -57.73 6.41
C LEU A 9 -37.80 -57.25 6.22
N SER A 10 -37.01 -58.24 5.73
CA SER A 10 -35.59 -58.23 5.54
C SER A 10 -35.08 -57.17 4.54
N SER A 11 -33.96 -56.58 4.91
CA SER A 11 -33.25 -55.47 4.27
C SER A 11 -32.36 -55.87 3.06
N ARG A 12 -32.85 -56.64 2.07
CA ARG A 12 -32.04 -57.06 0.90
C ARG A 12 -32.56 -56.71 -0.49
N ALA A 13 -33.61 -55.89 -0.63
CA ALA A 13 -34.23 -55.63 -1.93
C ALA A 13 -34.39 -54.15 -2.26
N ARG A 14 -33.44 -53.27 -1.85
CA ARG A 14 -33.40 -51.84 -2.26
C ARG A 14 -31.99 -51.33 -2.59
N ARG A 15 -31.20 -52.20 -3.22
CA ARG A 15 -29.97 -51.77 -3.88
C ARG A 15 -30.10 -52.11 -5.36
N MET A 16 -30.71 -51.23 -6.14
CA MET A 16 -30.58 -51.07 -7.59
C MET A 16 -31.77 -50.24 -8.07
N LEU A 17 -31.63 -48.95 -8.10
CA LEU A 17 -32.34 -48.02 -9.00
C LEU A 17 -32.33 -46.59 -8.42
N VAL A 18 -31.16 -46.03 -8.17
CA VAL A 18 -30.96 -44.55 -8.16
C VAL A 18 -29.46 -44.29 -8.41
N VAL A 19 -29.01 -44.68 -9.57
CA VAL A 19 -27.74 -44.22 -10.12
C VAL A 19 -28.05 -43.74 -11.53
N SER A 20 -28.55 -42.55 -11.67
CA SER A 20 -28.56 -41.77 -12.90
C SER A 20 -29.52 -40.60 -12.70
N LEU A 21 -29.07 -39.48 -12.13
CA LEU A 21 -29.56 -38.12 -12.31
C LEU A 21 -29.06 -37.20 -11.18
N LEU A 22 -27.73 -37.08 -11.04
CA LEU A 22 -27.13 -35.98 -10.28
C LEU A 22 -25.74 -35.69 -10.85
N SER A 23 -25.66 -35.59 -12.18
CA SER A 23 -24.53 -34.96 -12.86
C SER A 23 -25.02 -33.63 -13.40
N GLY A 24 -24.82 -32.55 -12.67
CA GLY A 24 -25.14 -31.24 -13.22
C GLY A 24 -25.55 -30.20 -12.21
N LEU A 25 -24.74 -29.92 -11.19
CA LEU A 25 -24.72 -28.60 -10.52
C LEU A 25 -23.46 -28.44 -9.63
N PHE A 26 -22.27 -28.68 -10.22
CA PHE A 26 -21.06 -28.06 -9.68
C PHE A 26 -20.98 -26.65 -10.25
N GLY A 27 -21.92 -25.79 -9.82
CA GLY A 27 -21.90 -24.36 -10.02
C GLY A 27 -20.89 -23.76 -9.07
N LEU A 28 -19.77 -23.34 -9.61
CA LEU A 28 -18.97 -22.15 -9.31
C LEU A 28 -19.20 -21.50 -7.92
N SER A 29 -18.72 -22.12 -6.86
CA SER A 29 -18.29 -21.39 -5.67
C SER A 29 -16.98 -20.70 -6.04
N GLY A 30 -17.08 -19.60 -6.77
CA GLY A 30 -16.00 -18.66 -6.92
C GLY A 30 -15.69 -18.11 -5.54
N CYS A 31 -14.65 -18.64 -4.89
CA CYS A 31 -13.97 -17.92 -3.82
C CYS A 31 -13.59 -16.58 -4.42
N ALA A 32 -14.32 -15.52 -4.05
CA ALA A 32 -13.89 -14.16 -4.25
C ALA A 32 -12.61 -13.97 -3.43
N THR A 33 -11.48 -14.27 -4.05
CA THR A 33 -10.18 -13.83 -3.54
C THR A 33 -10.26 -12.31 -3.40
N PRO A 34 -9.75 -11.73 -2.30
CA PRO A 34 -9.68 -10.29 -2.17
C PRO A 34 -8.95 -9.78 -3.40
N THR A 35 -9.61 -8.95 -4.16
CA THR A 35 -9.19 -8.41 -5.44
C THR A 35 -7.85 -7.72 -5.26
N ASP A 36 -6.78 -8.41 -5.63
CA ASP A 36 -5.48 -7.80 -5.86
C ASP A 36 -5.70 -6.83 -7.02
N TYR A 37 -5.68 -5.53 -6.74
CA TYR A 37 -5.96 -4.46 -7.71
C TYR A 37 -4.89 -4.34 -8.81
N ARG A 38 -3.95 -5.28 -8.82
CA ARG A 38 -2.97 -5.45 -9.88
C ARG A 38 -3.55 -6.36 -10.94
N SER A 39 -3.86 -5.81 -12.09
CA SER A 39 -4.09 -6.61 -13.28
C SER A 39 -2.78 -6.78 -14.06
N TRP A 40 -2.66 -7.89 -14.78
CA TRP A 40 -1.51 -8.17 -15.64
C TRP A 40 -1.96 -8.06 -17.09
N GLU A 41 -1.43 -7.08 -17.81
CA GLU A 41 -1.71 -6.92 -19.22
C GLU A 41 -0.40 -7.03 -20.02
N GLY A 42 -0.33 -7.99 -20.94
CA GLY A 42 0.89 -8.22 -21.70
C GLY A 42 2.11 -8.54 -20.84
N GLY A 43 1.92 -9.22 -19.66
CA GLY A 43 3.00 -9.53 -18.74
C GLY A 43 3.48 -8.35 -17.88
N GLN A 44 2.76 -7.22 -17.89
CA GLN A 44 3.13 -6.01 -17.15
C GLN A 44 2.10 -5.71 -16.05
N PRO A 45 2.54 -5.38 -14.81
CA PRO A 45 1.62 -4.97 -13.75
C PRO A 45 1.04 -3.59 -14.07
N VAL A 46 -0.28 -3.51 -14.05
CA VAL A 46 -1.05 -2.28 -14.26
C VAL A 46 -1.99 -2.03 -13.11
N TYR A 47 -2.36 -0.78 -12.91
CA TYR A 47 -3.33 -0.34 -11.91
C TYR A 47 -4.38 0.55 -12.60
N TYR A 48 -5.64 0.38 -12.24
CA TYR A 48 -6.72 1.26 -12.68
C TYR A 48 -7.13 2.18 -11.54
N VAL A 49 -7.04 3.50 -11.77
CA VAL A 49 -7.36 4.54 -10.80
C VAL A 49 -8.81 4.46 -10.35
N LYS A 50 -9.05 4.52 -9.06
CA LYS A 50 -10.38 4.50 -8.44
C LYS A 50 -10.73 5.87 -7.87
N GLY A 51 -12.00 6.05 -7.49
CA GLY A 51 -12.43 7.22 -6.74
C GLY A 51 -11.67 7.32 -5.41
N GLY A 52 -11.16 8.52 -5.09
CA GLY A 52 -10.37 8.76 -3.89
C GLY A 52 -8.87 8.41 -3.99
N ASP A 53 -8.42 7.80 -5.11
CA ASP A 53 -7.01 7.55 -5.30
C ASP A 53 -6.22 8.83 -5.58
N THR A 54 -5.01 8.88 -5.03
CA THR A 54 -3.98 9.83 -5.43
C THR A 54 -2.77 9.08 -6.00
N LEU A 55 -1.94 9.75 -6.77
CA LEU A 55 -0.72 9.12 -7.27
C LEU A 55 0.18 8.63 -6.12
N TYR A 56 0.13 9.33 -4.98
CA TYR A 56 0.88 8.96 -3.78
C TYR A 56 0.32 7.71 -3.11
N SER A 57 -1.02 7.60 -2.98
CA SER A 57 -1.65 6.42 -2.40
C SER A 57 -1.38 5.17 -3.24
N ILE A 58 -1.50 5.28 -4.57
CA ILE A 58 -1.18 4.19 -5.51
C ILE A 58 0.30 3.80 -5.41
N ALA A 59 1.20 4.78 -5.34
CA ALA A 59 2.64 4.54 -5.21
C ALA A 59 2.98 3.81 -3.90
N VAL A 60 2.38 4.23 -2.77
CA VAL A 60 2.56 3.59 -1.46
C VAL A 60 2.02 2.17 -1.46
N ALA A 61 0.82 1.93 -2.01
CA ALA A 61 0.21 0.60 -2.07
C ALA A 61 1.02 -0.39 -2.91
N ASN A 62 1.81 0.10 -3.88
CA ASN A 62 2.58 -0.72 -4.80
C ASN A 62 4.10 -0.68 -4.57
N ASP A 63 4.57 -0.08 -3.47
CA ASP A 63 5.99 0.10 -3.14
C ASP A 63 6.84 0.73 -4.25
N VAL A 64 6.22 1.66 -5.00
CA VAL A 64 6.84 2.39 -6.10
C VAL A 64 7.09 3.83 -5.68
N ASP A 65 8.15 4.43 -6.16
CA ASP A 65 8.37 5.86 -6.04
C ASP A 65 7.36 6.64 -6.88
N TRP A 66 6.66 7.60 -6.27
CA TRP A 66 5.61 8.36 -6.94
C TRP A 66 6.12 9.17 -8.14
N GLN A 67 7.37 9.65 -8.12
CA GLN A 67 7.97 10.36 -9.25
C GLN A 67 8.27 9.43 -10.40
N ARG A 68 8.71 8.20 -10.12
CA ARG A 68 8.88 7.16 -11.13
C ARG A 68 7.55 6.77 -11.73
N LEU A 69 6.54 6.55 -10.88
CA LEU A 69 5.17 6.24 -11.32
C LEU A 69 4.63 7.36 -12.23
N ALA A 70 4.83 8.63 -11.86
CA ALA A 70 4.47 9.78 -12.68
C ALA A 70 5.17 9.74 -14.05
N ARG A 71 6.50 9.58 -14.06
CA ARG A 71 7.30 9.55 -15.29
C ARG A 71 6.90 8.39 -16.22
N TRP A 72 6.68 7.19 -15.67
CA TRP A 72 6.28 6.02 -16.48
C TRP A 72 4.93 6.17 -17.15
N ASN A 73 4.10 7.06 -16.63
CA ASN A 73 2.74 7.28 -17.11
C ASN A 73 2.52 8.67 -17.73
N GLY A 74 3.57 9.47 -17.92
CA GLY A 74 3.46 10.80 -18.52
C GLY A 74 2.64 11.79 -17.67
N ILE A 75 2.58 11.57 -16.32
CA ILE A 75 1.80 12.41 -15.41
C ILE A 75 2.66 13.58 -14.97
N SER A 76 2.37 14.77 -15.48
CA SER A 76 3.02 16.02 -15.05
C SER A 76 2.42 16.61 -13.80
N ASN A 77 1.11 16.41 -13.55
CA ASN A 77 0.43 16.86 -12.34
C ASN A 77 -0.12 15.68 -11.53
N PRO A 78 0.50 15.33 -10.37
CA PRO A 78 0.07 14.20 -9.53
C PRO A 78 -1.36 14.30 -8.97
N ARG A 79 -1.98 15.47 -9.03
CA ARG A 79 -3.36 15.69 -8.55
C ARG A 79 -4.43 15.44 -9.61
N HIS A 80 -4.02 15.28 -10.88
CA HIS A 80 -4.95 15.13 -11.99
C HIS A 80 -4.97 13.67 -12.47
N LEU A 81 -5.50 12.77 -11.66
CA LEU A 81 -5.81 11.41 -12.05
C LEU A 81 -7.30 11.32 -12.44
N LYS A 82 -7.59 10.56 -13.49
CA LYS A 82 -8.97 10.26 -13.90
C LYS A 82 -9.36 8.88 -13.39
N ILE A 83 -10.56 8.74 -12.83
CA ILE A 83 -11.12 7.43 -12.47
C ILE A 83 -11.13 6.54 -13.73
N GLY A 84 -10.66 5.30 -13.59
CA GLY A 84 -10.48 4.36 -14.71
C GLY A 84 -9.19 4.57 -15.49
N GLN A 85 -8.39 5.61 -15.19
CA GLN A 85 -7.08 5.80 -15.84
C GLN A 85 -6.18 4.61 -15.57
N ARG A 86 -5.59 4.05 -16.64
CA ARG A 86 -4.63 2.95 -16.57
C ARG A 86 -3.24 3.48 -16.25
N LEU A 87 -2.62 2.94 -15.21
CA LEU A 87 -1.25 3.26 -14.81
C LEU A 87 -0.36 2.02 -14.88
N ARG A 88 0.80 2.17 -15.52
CA ARG A 88 1.89 1.17 -15.47
C ARG A 88 2.60 1.27 -14.15
N LEU A 89 2.85 0.14 -13.50
CA LEU A 89 3.55 0.07 -12.22
C LEU A 89 5.04 -0.23 -12.35
N ASN A 90 5.56 -0.33 -13.59
CA ASN A 90 6.97 -0.59 -13.92
C ASN A 90 7.46 0.28 -15.08
N PRO A 91 8.79 0.34 -15.33
CA PRO A 91 9.37 1.13 -16.42
C PRO A 91 8.81 0.73 -17.79
N PRO A 92 8.61 1.67 -18.71
CA PRO A 92 8.36 1.36 -20.12
C PRO A 92 9.52 0.52 -20.68
N GLY A 93 9.24 -0.62 -21.32
CA GLY A 93 10.25 -1.51 -21.89
C GLY A 93 10.77 -2.62 -20.97
N GLY A 94 10.32 -2.72 -19.72
CA GLY A 94 10.70 -3.78 -18.80
C GLY A 94 9.84 -5.04 -18.93
N GLY A 95 9.98 -5.81 -19.97
CA GLY A 95 9.63 -7.23 -19.98
C GLY A 95 10.68 -7.99 -19.16
N ALA A 96 10.25 -8.87 -18.27
CA ALA A 96 11.02 -9.69 -17.35
C ALA A 96 12.54 -9.80 -17.67
N SER A 97 13.37 -9.06 -16.97
CA SER A 97 14.79 -9.34 -16.86
C SER A 97 15.19 -9.29 -15.37
N ALA A 98 14.96 -10.41 -14.72
CA ALA A 98 15.70 -10.76 -13.53
C ALA A 98 17.14 -11.07 -13.98
N GLY A 99 18.11 -10.29 -13.51
CA GLY A 99 19.50 -10.68 -13.44
C GLY A 99 20.28 -10.72 -14.76
N ARG A 100 20.89 -9.58 -15.11
CA ARG A 100 22.20 -9.59 -15.77
C ARG A 100 22.96 -8.31 -15.41
N ALA A 101 23.97 -8.46 -14.58
CA ALA A 101 25.04 -7.50 -14.43
C ALA A 101 25.70 -7.33 -15.79
N SER A 102 25.53 -6.19 -16.45
CA SER A 102 26.30 -5.85 -17.64
C SER A 102 27.55 -5.12 -17.22
N LYS A 103 28.68 -5.81 -17.41
CA LYS A 103 30.02 -5.25 -17.50
C LYS A 103 30.03 -4.11 -18.54
N ALA A 104 30.60 -3.00 -18.15
CA ALA A 104 30.94 -1.91 -19.03
C ALA A 104 32.04 -2.36 -20.04
N PRO A 105 32.00 -1.93 -21.30
CA PRO A 105 33.19 -1.84 -22.11
C PRO A 105 33.74 -0.43 -22.04
N THR A 106 34.96 -0.35 -21.54
CA THR A 106 35.88 0.77 -21.68
C THR A 106 36.29 0.90 -23.14
N THR A 107 36.07 2.04 -23.79
CA THR A 107 36.88 2.43 -24.94
C THR A 107 37.02 3.94 -24.96
N SER A 108 38.24 4.34 -24.79
CA SER A 108 38.78 5.69 -24.85
C SER A 108 38.96 6.12 -26.29
N ALA A 109 38.57 7.34 -26.63
CA ALA A 109 39.36 8.22 -27.53
C ALA A 109 38.74 9.65 -27.54
N PRO A 110 39.54 10.71 -27.71
CA PRO A 110 39.21 12.08 -27.39
C PRO A 110 38.79 12.87 -28.62
N VAL A 111 37.82 13.78 -28.46
CA VAL A 111 37.62 14.88 -29.43
C VAL A 111 37.38 16.19 -28.68
N LYS A 112 38.07 17.19 -29.18
CA LYS A 112 38.28 18.56 -28.71
C LYS A 112 37.00 19.41 -28.65
N THR A 113 36.98 20.26 -27.65
CA THR A 113 36.55 21.67 -27.56
C THR A 113 35.58 22.23 -28.58
N ALA A 114 34.40 22.67 -28.13
CA ALA A 114 33.84 23.99 -28.44
C ALA A 114 32.82 24.42 -27.39
N SER A 115 33.12 25.48 -26.78
CA SER A 115 32.42 26.59 -26.12
C SER A 115 30.89 26.57 -25.92
N THR A 116 30.54 26.83 -24.67
CA THR A 116 29.56 27.84 -24.23
C THR A 116 28.10 27.63 -24.64
N ASP A 117 27.31 27.03 -23.76
CA ASP A 117 26.10 27.68 -23.30
C ASP A 117 25.75 27.17 -21.88
N SER A 118 26.05 28.00 -20.90
CA SER A 118 25.72 27.79 -19.50
C SER A 118 24.24 28.06 -19.30
N ARG A 119 23.37 27.17 -19.77
CA ARG A 119 21.99 27.09 -19.24
C ARG A 119 22.05 26.39 -17.91
N SER A 120 22.12 27.23 -16.89
CA SER A 120 21.74 26.97 -15.50
C SER A 120 20.89 25.71 -15.37
N ARG A 121 21.54 24.56 -15.17
CA ARG A 121 20.91 23.46 -14.41
C ARG A 121 20.66 24.05 -13.04
N ARG A 122 19.45 24.56 -12.84
CA ARG A 122 18.94 24.89 -11.52
C ARG A 122 19.13 23.62 -10.68
N ALA A 123 20.21 23.61 -9.92
CA ALA A 123 20.47 22.57 -8.93
C ALA A 123 19.22 22.48 -8.07
N THR A 124 18.55 21.34 -8.11
CA THR A 124 17.49 21.05 -7.15
C THR A 124 18.14 21.25 -5.78
N PRO A 125 17.63 22.15 -4.93
CA PRO A 125 18.23 22.37 -3.61
C PRO A 125 18.40 21.03 -2.95
N ALA A 126 19.58 20.74 -2.42
CA ALA A 126 19.81 19.56 -1.59
C ALA A 126 18.68 19.53 -0.57
N ALA A 127 17.86 18.45 -0.58
CA ALA A 127 16.69 18.38 0.29
C ALA A 127 17.18 18.53 1.72
N SER A 128 16.70 19.57 2.42
CA SER A 128 17.02 19.79 3.83
C SER A 128 16.76 18.49 4.61
N PRO A 129 17.61 18.13 5.56
CA PRO A 129 17.40 16.94 6.37
C PRO A 129 16.03 17.02 7.03
N VAL A 130 15.24 15.93 6.99
CA VAL A 130 13.95 15.87 7.66
C VAL A 130 14.20 15.61 9.14
N GLU A 131 13.73 16.53 9.98
CA GLU A 131 13.79 16.37 11.43
C GLU A 131 12.60 15.54 11.92
N TRP A 132 12.85 14.29 12.24
CA TRP A 132 11.82 13.35 12.65
C TRP A 132 11.51 13.39 14.15
N LYS A 133 10.26 13.11 14.49
CA LYS A 133 9.77 12.90 15.85
C LYS A 133 8.79 11.71 15.85
N TRP A 134 8.74 10.97 16.95
CA TRP A 134 7.74 9.93 17.13
C TRP A 134 6.32 10.48 16.94
N PRO A 135 5.44 9.78 16.17
CA PRO A 135 4.08 10.25 15.90
C PRO A 135 3.15 10.16 17.11
N LEU A 136 3.50 9.35 18.08
CA LEU A 136 2.85 9.25 19.40
C LEU A 136 3.81 8.60 20.39
N GLU A 137 3.49 8.77 21.67
CA GLU A 137 4.11 8.02 22.76
C GLU A 137 3.39 6.69 22.93
N GLY A 138 4.10 5.58 22.71
CA GLY A 138 3.50 4.25 22.76
C GLY A 138 4.55 3.15 22.71
N ARG A 139 4.13 1.93 23.04
CA ARG A 139 5.01 0.77 23.00
C ARG A 139 5.11 0.23 21.56
N VAL A 140 6.32 -0.01 21.07
CA VAL A 140 6.54 -0.70 19.79
C VAL A 140 6.11 -2.17 19.95
N LEU A 141 5.12 -2.60 19.17
CA LEU A 141 4.63 -3.98 19.12
C LEU A 141 5.33 -4.79 18.04
N HIS A 142 5.49 -4.19 16.87
CA HIS A 142 6.18 -4.80 15.73
C HIS A 142 7.21 -3.84 15.18
N ARG A 143 8.41 -4.36 14.92
CA ARG A 143 9.54 -3.62 14.36
C ARG A 143 9.64 -3.83 12.86
N PHE A 144 10.31 -2.92 12.19
CA PHE A 144 10.73 -3.13 10.81
C PHE A 144 11.83 -4.21 10.74
N PRO A 145 11.82 -5.19 9.79
CA PRO A 145 10.96 -5.34 8.62
C PRO A 145 9.75 -6.27 8.83
N GLU A 146 9.31 -6.48 10.06
CA GLU A 146 8.16 -7.33 10.37
C GLU A 146 6.89 -6.83 9.67
N GLY A 147 6.09 -7.77 9.15
CA GLY A 147 4.83 -7.48 8.46
C GLY A 147 4.81 -7.86 6.98
N SER A 148 3.66 -7.65 6.34
CA SER A 148 3.50 -7.88 4.90
C SER A 148 4.30 -6.87 4.09
N ALA A 149 4.59 -7.19 2.83
CA ALA A 149 5.39 -6.32 1.95
C ALA A 149 4.82 -4.89 1.84
N SER A 150 3.49 -4.74 1.86
CA SER A 150 2.80 -3.44 1.77
C SER A 150 2.72 -2.69 3.10
N GLN A 151 2.87 -3.38 4.24
CA GLN A 151 2.69 -2.81 5.57
C GLN A 151 4.00 -2.72 6.38
N LYS A 152 5.15 -2.72 5.69
CA LYS A 152 6.46 -2.58 6.34
C LYS A 152 6.59 -1.24 7.05
N GLY A 153 6.77 -1.29 8.37
CA GLY A 153 6.88 -0.12 9.24
C GLY A 153 6.95 -0.56 10.70
N VAL A 154 6.73 0.34 11.63
CA VAL A 154 6.56 0.02 13.04
C VAL A 154 5.08 0.06 13.41
N ILE A 155 4.64 -0.88 14.26
CA ILE A 155 3.31 -0.84 14.87
C ILE A 155 3.47 -0.38 16.31
N LEU A 156 2.83 0.72 16.63
CA LEU A 156 2.81 1.31 17.97
C LEU A 156 1.47 0.99 18.64
N ALA A 157 1.51 0.53 19.89
CA ALA A 157 0.33 0.39 20.75
C ALA A 157 0.09 1.68 21.52
N ALA A 158 -1.14 2.13 21.54
CA ALA A 158 -1.60 3.24 22.37
C ALA A 158 -3.09 3.05 22.67
N SER A 159 -3.65 3.85 23.58
CA SER A 159 -5.09 3.86 23.79
C SER A 159 -5.81 4.36 22.55
N ILE A 160 -6.99 3.80 22.27
CA ILE A 160 -7.88 4.34 21.22
C ILE A 160 -8.12 5.83 21.51
N ASP A 161 -8.25 6.65 20.47
CA ASP A 161 -8.37 8.10 20.49
C ASP A 161 -7.08 8.86 20.91
N THR A 162 -5.96 8.18 21.20
CA THR A 162 -4.67 8.87 21.39
C THR A 162 -4.37 9.74 20.15
N PRO A 163 -3.96 11.02 20.32
CA PRO A 163 -3.59 11.86 19.21
C PRO A 163 -2.40 11.31 18.43
N VAL A 164 -2.55 11.14 17.12
CA VAL A 164 -1.48 10.85 16.18
C VAL A 164 -0.95 12.18 15.63
N ARG A 165 0.36 12.39 15.72
CA ARG A 165 1.01 13.64 15.35
C ARG A 165 1.87 13.48 14.10
N ALA A 166 1.97 14.53 13.29
CA ALA A 166 2.90 14.55 12.17
C ALA A 166 4.35 14.41 12.66
N ALA A 167 5.07 13.43 12.14
CA ALA A 167 6.44 13.13 12.55
C ALA A 167 7.45 14.18 12.07
N ALA A 168 7.11 14.97 11.05
CA ALA A 168 7.89 16.09 10.53
C ALA A 168 6.98 17.07 9.79
N ASP A 169 7.50 18.26 9.49
CA ASP A 169 6.81 19.25 8.66
C ASP A 169 6.54 18.69 7.26
N GLY A 170 5.41 19.05 6.66
CA GLY A 170 5.10 18.58 5.31
C GLY A 170 3.73 18.95 4.82
N LYS A 171 3.35 18.33 3.70
CA LYS A 171 2.05 18.50 3.06
C LYS A 171 1.32 17.17 3.01
N VAL A 172 0.06 17.14 3.44
CA VAL A 172 -0.82 15.99 3.30
C VAL A 172 -1.06 15.73 1.81
N VAL A 173 -0.73 14.53 1.35
CA VAL A 173 -0.88 14.10 -0.05
C VAL A 173 -1.88 12.96 -0.20
N TYR A 174 -2.38 12.45 0.91
CA TYR A 174 -3.52 11.54 1.00
C TYR A 174 -4.13 11.60 2.40
N SER A 175 -5.45 11.58 2.47
CA SER A 175 -6.25 11.48 3.70
C SER A 175 -7.55 10.75 3.39
N GLY A 176 -7.68 9.49 3.81
CA GLY A 176 -8.85 8.66 3.48
C GLY A 176 -8.69 7.19 3.87
N ASP A 177 -9.67 6.35 3.51
CA ASP A 177 -9.76 4.92 3.81
C ASP A 177 -9.73 4.02 2.56
N GLY A 178 -9.48 4.59 1.39
CA GLY A 178 -9.55 3.90 0.09
C GLY A 178 -8.46 2.84 -0.13
N LEU A 179 -7.41 2.77 0.71
CA LEU A 179 -6.34 1.77 0.55
C LEU A 179 -6.62 0.51 1.37
N PRO A 180 -6.84 -0.66 0.71
CA PRO A 180 -7.05 -1.91 1.41
C PRO A 180 -5.92 -2.25 2.38
N GLY A 181 -6.29 -2.64 3.59
CA GLY A 181 -5.34 -3.07 4.62
C GLY A 181 -4.71 -1.96 5.46
N TYR A 182 -4.99 -0.68 5.15
CA TYR A 182 -4.49 0.46 5.92
C TYR A 182 -5.57 1.11 6.82
N GLY A 183 -6.86 0.86 6.55
CA GLY A 183 -7.95 1.59 7.20
C GLY A 183 -7.83 3.09 6.92
N ASN A 184 -8.25 3.93 7.86
CA ASN A 184 -8.05 5.38 7.72
C ASN A 184 -6.56 5.71 7.73
N LEU A 185 -6.08 6.33 6.66
CA LEU A 185 -4.67 6.58 6.36
C LEU A 185 -4.43 8.07 6.08
N VAL A 186 -3.37 8.61 6.67
CA VAL A 186 -2.78 9.89 6.26
C VAL A 186 -1.42 9.61 5.65
N ILE A 187 -1.10 10.26 4.52
CA ILE A 187 0.25 10.30 3.95
C ILE A 187 0.71 11.76 3.90
N VAL A 188 1.87 12.01 4.50
CA VAL A 188 2.51 13.33 4.51
C VAL A 188 3.76 13.30 3.65
N LYS A 189 3.87 14.22 2.70
CA LYS A 189 5.08 14.46 1.90
C LYS A 189 5.92 15.53 2.57
N HIS A 190 7.14 15.19 2.93
CA HIS A 190 8.09 16.10 3.58
C HIS A 190 8.97 16.82 2.56
N ASN A 191 9.46 16.10 1.56
CA ASN A 191 10.22 16.67 0.44
C ASN A 191 10.13 15.75 -0.80
N ALA A 192 11.07 15.87 -1.75
CA ALA A 192 11.07 15.08 -2.98
C ALA A 192 11.31 13.59 -2.73
N GLU A 193 12.03 13.24 -1.66
CA GLU A 193 12.43 11.85 -1.38
C GLU A 193 11.62 11.19 -0.27
N TRP A 194 11.11 11.97 0.71
CA TRP A 194 10.60 11.47 1.96
C TRP A 194 9.09 11.63 2.11
N LEU A 195 8.44 10.52 2.48
CA LEU A 195 7.05 10.46 2.89
C LEU A 195 6.95 9.79 4.26
N SER A 196 5.90 10.12 5.02
CA SER A 196 5.44 9.31 6.14
C SER A 196 4.00 8.88 5.94
N ALA A 197 3.64 7.70 6.47
CA ALA A 197 2.30 7.15 6.41
C ALA A 197 1.85 6.73 7.81
N TYR A 198 0.58 7.05 8.12
CA TYR A 198 -0.05 6.84 9.42
C TYR A 198 -1.37 6.11 9.20
N ALA A 199 -1.42 4.82 9.52
CA ALA A 199 -2.55 3.95 9.24
C ALA A 199 -3.18 3.36 10.51
N TYR A 200 -4.37 2.73 10.35
CA TYR A 200 -5.22 2.21 11.43
C TYR A 200 -5.82 3.31 12.32
N ASN A 201 -6.02 4.51 11.75
CA ASN A 201 -6.64 5.59 12.50
C ASN A 201 -8.15 5.35 12.67
N LYS A 202 -8.70 5.80 13.81
CA LYS A 202 -10.14 5.88 14.05
C LYS A 202 -10.75 7.04 13.26
N SER A 203 -10.06 8.18 13.28
CA SER A 203 -10.52 9.39 12.59
C SER A 203 -9.33 10.21 12.10
N LEU A 204 -9.58 10.99 11.06
CA LEU A 204 -8.62 11.88 10.41
C LEU A 204 -8.95 13.33 10.79
N ALA A 205 -7.93 14.13 11.13
CA ALA A 205 -8.07 15.53 11.54
C ALA A 205 -7.54 16.51 10.48
N VAL A 206 -7.08 15.99 9.33
CA VAL A 206 -6.50 16.77 8.24
C VAL A 206 -7.03 16.31 6.90
N SER A 207 -6.99 17.20 5.91
CA SER A 207 -7.41 16.93 4.54
C SER A 207 -6.24 16.98 3.57
N GLU A 208 -6.40 16.33 2.40
CA GLU A 208 -5.43 16.40 1.32
C GLU A 208 -5.15 17.86 0.90
N GLY A 209 -3.87 18.15 0.67
CA GLY A 209 -3.41 19.49 0.31
C GLY A 209 -3.02 20.37 1.50
N GLN A 210 -3.42 20.03 2.72
CA GLN A 210 -3.11 20.77 3.93
C GLN A 210 -1.62 20.70 4.28
N GLN A 211 -1.05 21.84 4.71
CA GLN A 211 0.29 21.89 5.31
C GLN A 211 0.18 21.48 6.79
N VAL A 212 1.11 20.69 7.25
CA VAL A 212 1.19 20.26 8.65
C VAL A 212 2.58 20.52 9.21
N ARG A 213 2.64 20.84 10.50
CA ARG A 213 3.88 21.03 11.24
C ARG A 213 4.21 19.79 12.07
N ARG A 214 5.48 19.51 12.29
CA ARG A 214 5.94 18.48 13.21
C ARG A 214 5.26 18.63 14.57
N GLY A 215 4.69 17.53 15.07
CA GLY A 215 3.95 17.50 16.33
C GLY A 215 2.48 17.92 16.22
N GLN A 216 2.02 18.44 15.09
CA GLN A 216 0.60 18.75 14.89
C GLN A 216 -0.24 17.47 14.87
N THR A 217 -1.38 17.46 15.56
CA THR A 217 -2.33 16.34 15.51
C THR A 217 -2.93 16.23 14.10
N ILE A 218 -2.82 15.04 13.50
CA ILE A 218 -3.30 14.75 12.13
C ILE A 218 -4.37 13.65 12.11
N ALA A 219 -4.44 12.83 13.15
CA ALA A 219 -5.40 11.73 13.27
C ALA A 219 -5.54 11.30 14.73
N ARG A 220 -6.39 10.30 14.97
CA ARG A 220 -6.53 9.62 16.25
C ARG A 220 -6.40 8.12 16.07
N VAL A 221 -5.69 7.48 17.00
CA VAL A 221 -5.46 6.03 17.04
C VAL A 221 -6.77 5.27 17.01
N GLY A 222 -6.85 4.25 16.16
CA GLY A 222 -7.95 3.32 16.07
C GLY A 222 -7.53 1.86 16.33
N PRO A 223 -8.47 0.92 16.27
CA PRO A 223 -8.14 -0.50 16.31
C PRO A 223 -7.53 -0.92 14.97
N ARG A 224 -6.59 -1.87 14.99
CA ARG A 224 -6.02 -2.47 13.77
C ARG A 224 -7.10 -3.19 12.94
N ASP A 225 -7.99 -3.89 13.61
CA ASP A 225 -9.17 -4.54 13.04
C ASP A 225 -10.42 -3.92 13.66
N HIS A 226 -11.19 -3.19 12.85
CA HIS A 226 -12.44 -2.56 13.30
C HIS A 226 -13.48 -3.57 13.82
N ARG A 227 -13.34 -4.86 13.46
CA ARG A 227 -14.19 -5.96 13.96
C ARG A 227 -13.77 -6.45 15.34
N LYS A 228 -12.58 -6.02 15.82
CA LYS A 228 -12.01 -6.42 17.12
C LYS A 228 -11.50 -5.20 17.89
N PRO A 229 -12.39 -4.27 18.27
CA PRO A 229 -11.99 -3.02 18.94
C PRO A 229 -11.41 -3.25 20.34
N ASP A 230 -11.67 -4.40 20.94
CA ASP A 230 -11.17 -4.84 22.23
C ASP A 230 -9.65 -5.16 22.24
N GLN A 231 -9.03 -5.32 21.08
CA GLN A 231 -7.58 -5.55 20.96
C GLN A 231 -6.72 -4.30 21.22
N GLY A 232 -7.33 -3.18 21.60
CA GLY A 232 -6.64 -1.92 21.86
C GLY A 232 -6.34 -1.12 20.61
N GLY A 233 -5.73 0.04 20.81
CA GLY A 233 -5.38 0.95 19.72
C GLY A 233 -4.00 0.66 19.11
N HIS A 234 -3.91 0.78 17.81
CA HIS A 234 -2.70 0.55 17.04
C HIS A 234 -2.47 1.67 16.03
N LEU A 235 -1.22 2.04 15.82
CA LEU A 235 -0.80 2.90 14.72
C LEU A 235 0.25 2.14 13.89
N LEU A 236 -0.01 1.91 12.62
CA LEU A 236 1.05 1.55 11.68
C LEU A 236 1.70 2.84 11.18
N PHE A 237 2.97 3.02 11.54
CA PHE A 237 3.78 4.15 11.12
C PHE A 237 4.87 3.71 10.15
N GLN A 238 4.97 4.39 9.01
CA GLN A 238 5.99 4.15 8.01
C GLN A 238 6.76 5.42 7.69
N ILE A 239 8.07 5.30 7.55
CA ILE A 239 8.89 6.26 6.84
C ILE A 239 9.25 5.64 5.49
N ARG A 240 9.13 6.41 4.40
CA ARG A 240 9.42 5.96 3.05
C ARG A 240 10.41 6.91 2.38
N ARG A 241 11.47 6.35 1.82
CA ARG A 241 12.45 7.09 1.03
C ARG A 241 12.41 6.63 -0.41
N GLN A 242 12.19 7.55 -1.35
CA GLN A 242 12.08 7.22 -2.78
C GLN A 242 11.08 6.08 -3.05
N GLY A 243 9.92 6.13 -2.38
CA GLY A 243 8.84 5.15 -2.51
C GLY A 243 9.02 3.85 -1.71
N LYS A 244 10.22 3.53 -1.23
CA LYS A 244 10.48 2.31 -0.47
C LYS A 244 10.36 2.54 1.03
N PRO A 245 9.69 1.66 1.78
CA PRO A 245 9.70 1.73 3.22
C PRO A 245 11.11 1.50 3.76
N VAL A 246 11.48 2.30 4.75
CA VAL A 246 12.73 2.21 5.49
C VAL A 246 12.44 2.05 6.96
N ASP A 247 13.40 1.53 7.72
CA ASP A 247 13.27 1.33 9.16
C ASP A 247 13.11 2.69 9.88
N PRO A 248 11.91 2.98 10.46
CA PRO A 248 11.67 4.26 11.11
C PRO A 248 12.55 4.51 12.33
N GLU A 249 12.96 3.46 13.05
CA GLU A 249 13.75 3.57 14.27
C GLU A 249 15.17 4.11 14.02
N ARG A 250 15.63 4.12 12.76
CA ARG A 250 16.92 4.72 12.37
C ARG A 250 16.87 6.23 12.22
N TYR A 251 15.69 6.80 12.18
CA TYR A 251 15.47 8.23 11.91
C TYR A 251 14.80 8.96 13.08
N LEU A 252 14.13 8.20 13.93
CA LEU A 252 13.44 8.71 15.11
C LEU A 252 14.41 8.86 16.30
N PRO A 253 14.22 9.87 17.18
CA PRO A 253 15.05 10.09 18.36
C PRO A 253 14.87 8.98 19.41
#